data_815ac5037a13b631d0b782cf7095a66e
#
_entry.id   815ac5037a13b631d0b782cf7095a66e
#
_cell.length_a   1.000
_cell.length_b   1.000
_cell.length_c   1.000
_cell.angle_alpha   90.00
_cell.angle_beta   90.00
_cell.angle_gamma   90.00
#
_symmetry.space_group_name_H-M   'P 1'
#
loop_
_entity.id
_entity.type
_entity.pdbx_description
1 polymer ?
#
loop_
_entity_poly.entity_id
_entity_poly.type
_entity_poly.pdbx_seq_one_letter_code
_entity_poly.pdbx_strand_id
1 'polypeptide(L)'
;MTDPAHPVTLDGGSLTLEDLARVARDPRMRVEIHPEAWARVEASRAQIEAIAARYAEEWAKEDGRPVLEYGVTTGFGEFKNVPIAPDCLEELQR
;
A
#
# COMPACT_ATOMS: atom_id res chain seq x y z
N MET A 1 -12.39 13.67 -26.10
CA MET A 1 -13.64 13.91 -25.37
C MET A 1 -13.70 12.95 -24.18
N THR A 2 -13.93 13.45 -22.98
CA THR A 2 -14.06 12.61 -21.79
C THR A 2 -15.48 12.05 -21.71
N ASP A 3 -15.59 10.72 -21.60
CA ASP A 3 -16.87 10.06 -21.41
C ASP A 3 -16.93 9.49 -19.99
N PRO A 4 -17.74 10.10 -19.08
CA PRO A 4 -17.85 9.62 -17.70
C PRO A 4 -18.50 8.24 -17.58
N ALA A 5 -19.14 7.73 -18.64
CA ALA A 5 -19.68 6.37 -18.65
C ALA A 5 -18.59 5.32 -18.76
N HIS A 6 -17.39 5.70 -19.18
CA HIS A 6 -16.24 4.79 -19.30
C HIS A 6 -15.24 5.08 -18.19
N PRO A 7 -15.22 4.28 -17.12
CA PRO A 7 -14.28 4.49 -16.03
C PRO A 7 -12.84 4.29 -16.46
N VAL A 8 -11.91 4.92 -15.76
CA VAL A 8 -10.50 4.65 -15.89
C VAL A 8 -10.17 3.38 -15.12
N THR A 9 -9.63 2.38 -15.80
CA THR A 9 -9.25 1.12 -15.17
C THR A 9 -7.76 1.10 -14.87
N LEU A 10 -7.44 0.88 -13.60
CA LEU A 10 -6.05 0.77 -13.14
C LEU A 10 -5.63 -0.70 -13.15
N ASP A 11 -4.53 -1.00 -13.81
CA ASP A 11 -3.96 -2.35 -13.87
C ASP A 11 -2.50 -2.41 -13.38
N GLY A 12 -1.95 -1.27 -13.02
CA GLY A 12 -0.58 -1.17 -12.53
C GLY A 12 0.47 -0.83 -13.60
N GLY A 13 0.07 -0.68 -14.86
CA GLY A 13 1.07 -0.45 -15.90
C GLY A 13 0.62 0.31 -17.14
N SER A 14 -0.69 0.57 -17.30
CA SER A 14 -1.20 1.17 -18.53
C SER A 14 -1.84 2.55 -18.38
N LEU A 15 -1.73 3.17 -17.20
CA LEU A 15 -2.29 4.49 -16.99
C LEU A 15 -1.59 5.52 -17.88
N THR A 16 -2.38 6.28 -18.63
CA THR A 16 -1.87 7.34 -19.49
C THR A 16 -2.00 8.72 -18.82
N LEU A 17 -1.26 9.71 -19.33
CA LEU A 17 -1.38 11.08 -18.86
C LEU A 17 -2.78 11.63 -19.14
N GLU A 18 -3.40 11.24 -20.25
CA GLU A 18 -4.77 11.63 -20.59
C GLU A 18 -5.76 11.09 -19.56
N ASP A 19 -5.63 9.83 -19.17
CA ASP A 19 -6.49 9.22 -18.16
C ASP A 19 -6.32 9.89 -16.80
N LEU A 20 -5.09 10.17 -16.41
CA LEU A 20 -4.80 10.90 -15.18
C LEU A 20 -5.47 12.29 -15.18
N ALA A 21 -5.33 13.02 -16.29
CA ALA A 21 -5.94 14.34 -16.44
C ALA A 21 -7.47 14.28 -16.38
N ARG A 22 -8.08 13.25 -16.99
CA ARG A 22 -9.53 13.04 -16.93
C ARG A 22 -10.01 12.86 -15.50
N VAL A 23 -9.36 11.99 -14.77
CA VAL A 23 -9.71 11.73 -13.36
C VAL A 23 -9.52 12.99 -12.51
N ALA A 24 -8.41 13.71 -12.71
CA ALA A 24 -8.08 14.89 -11.92
C ALA A 24 -9.03 16.07 -12.18
N ARG A 25 -9.55 16.19 -13.41
CA ARG A 25 -10.31 17.37 -13.84
C ARG A 25 -11.82 17.18 -13.89
N ASP A 26 -12.29 15.93 -13.99
CA ASP A 26 -13.73 15.65 -14.07
C ASP A 26 -14.17 14.84 -12.84
N PRO A 27 -14.92 15.48 -11.91
CA PRO A 27 -15.37 14.79 -10.69
C PRO A 27 -16.37 13.66 -10.96
N ARG A 28 -16.91 13.55 -12.19
CA ARG A 28 -17.81 12.47 -12.58
C ARG A 28 -17.07 11.21 -13.00
N MET A 29 -15.76 11.30 -13.26
CA MET A 29 -14.97 10.15 -13.69
C MET A 29 -14.84 9.14 -12.55
N ARG A 30 -15.10 7.88 -12.87
CA ARG A 30 -14.91 6.78 -11.93
C ARG A 30 -13.59 6.07 -12.22
N VAL A 31 -13.01 5.54 -11.17
CA VAL A 31 -11.78 4.75 -11.24
C VAL A 31 -12.11 3.33 -10.77
N GLU A 32 -11.70 2.35 -11.55
CA GLU A 32 -11.86 0.94 -11.21
C GLU A 32 -10.50 0.26 -11.24
N ILE A 33 -10.36 -0.79 -10.48
CA ILE A 33 -9.14 -1.60 -10.47
C ILE A 33 -9.43 -2.89 -11.23
N HIS A 34 -8.58 -3.21 -12.21
CA HIS A 34 -8.72 -4.43 -13.00
C HIS A 34 -8.68 -5.66 -12.08
N PRO A 35 -9.53 -6.69 -12.32
CA PRO A 35 -9.55 -7.89 -11.47
C PRO A 35 -8.18 -8.56 -11.29
N GLU A 36 -7.36 -8.63 -12.33
CA GLU A 36 -6.00 -9.17 -12.23
C GLU A 36 -5.10 -8.31 -11.35
N ALA A 37 -5.31 -6.98 -11.36
CA ALA A 37 -4.57 -6.08 -10.48
C ALA A 37 -4.98 -6.29 -9.02
N TRP A 38 -6.26 -6.51 -8.75
CA TRP A 38 -6.75 -6.85 -7.41
C TRP A 38 -6.06 -8.12 -6.88
N ALA A 39 -5.91 -9.13 -7.72
CA ALA A 39 -5.22 -10.37 -7.32
C ALA A 39 -3.78 -10.09 -6.89
N ARG A 40 -3.07 -9.20 -7.63
CA ARG A 40 -1.71 -8.79 -7.26
C ARG A 40 -1.68 -7.98 -5.96
N VAL A 41 -2.66 -7.11 -5.75
CA VAL A 41 -2.80 -6.33 -4.51
C VAL A 41 -3.00 -7.28 -3.33
N GLU A 42 -3.89 -8.26 -3.46
CA GLU A 42 -4.14 -9.25 -2.40
C GLU A 42 -2.89 -10.07 -2.08
N ALA A 43 -2.14 -10.49 -3.10
CA ALA A 43 -0.89 -11.22 -2.90
C ALA A 43 0.16 -10.37 -2.17
N SER A 44 0.28 -9.10 -2.55
CA SER A 44 1.17 -8.16 -1.87
C SER A 44 0.74 -7.93 -0.42
N ARG A 45 -0.56 -7.76 -0.19
CA ARG A 45 -1.11 -7.57 1.15
C ARG A 45 -0.82 -8.78 2.05
N ALA A 46 -0.95 -9.99 1.51
CA ALA A 46 -0.66 -11.20 2.27
C ALA A 46 0.81 -11.25 2.74
N GLN A 47 1.74 -10.80 1.90
CA GLN A 47 3.16 -10.72 2.26
C GLN A 47 3.38 -9.70 3.39
N ILE A 48 2.77 -8.53 3.28
CA ILE A 48 2.89 -7.48 4.30
C ILE A 48 2.30 -7.94 5.63
N GLU A 49 1.16 -8.63 5.60
CA GLU A 49 0.53 -9.17 6.82
C GLU A 49 1.41 -10.24 7.49
N ALA A 50 2.04 -11.10 6.68
CA ALA A 50 2.98 -12.10 7.21
C ALA A 50 4.20 -11.44 7.86
N ILE A 51 4.74 -10.38 7.26
CA ILE A 51 5.85 -9.61 7.82
C ILE A 51 5.43 -8.99 9.16
N ALA A 52 4.25 -8.36 9.21
CA ALA A 52 3.75 -7.72 10.41
C ALA A 52 3.51 -8.72 11.54
N ALA A 53 2.97 -9.90 11.23
CA ALA A 53 2.72 -10.95 12.22
C ALA A 53 4.03 -11.48 12.81
N ARG A 54 5.02 -11.76 11.96
CA ARG A 54 6.35 -12.20 12.41
C ARG A 54 7.03 -11.14 13.27
N TYR A 55 6.92 -9.89 12.86
CA TYR A 55 7.47 -8.76 13.58
C TYR A 55 6.85 -8.65 14.99
N ALA A 56 5.54 -8.81 15.10
CA ALA A 56 4.85 -8.78 16.39
C ALA A 56 5.33 -9.91 17.31
N GLU A 57 5.53 -11.12 16.79
CA GLU A 57 6.06 -12.24 17.55
C GLU A 57 7.49 -11.96 18.04
N GLU A 58 8.35 -11.44 17.19
CA GLU A 58 9.72 -11.11 17.53
C GLU A 58 9.79 -9.96 18.53
N TRP A 59 8.90 -8.97 18.40
CA TRP A 59 8.81 -7.83 19.33
C TRP A 59 8.48 -8.27 20.74
N ALA A 60 7.60 -9.28 20.87
CA ALA A 60 7.14 -9.79 22.16
C ALA A 60 8.19 -10.63 22.88
N LYS A 61 9.25 -11.07 22.20
CA LYS A 61 10.32 -11.86 22.81
C LYS A 61 11.21 -11.01 23.71
N GLU A 62 11.71 -11.62 24.75
CA GLU A 62 12.50 -10.97 25.80
C GLU A 62 13.80 -10.35 25.29
N ASP A 63 14.43 -10.96 24.29
CA ASP A 63 15.66 -10.47 23.66
C ASP A 63 15.42 -9.61 22.42
N GLY A 64 14.18 -9.31 22.11
CA GLY A 64 13.59 -8.44 21.13
C GLY A 64 14.48 -7.80 20.05
N ARG A 65 14.93 -8.62 19.06
CA ARG A 65 15.65 -8.11 17.88
C ARG A 65 14.86 -8.42 16.61
N PRO A 66 13.71 -7.76 16.40
CA PRO A 66 12.92 -8.02 15.21
C PRO A 66 13.64 -7.59 13.94
N VAL A 67 13.44 -8.34 12.85
CA VAL A 67 13.90 -7.92 11.54
C VAL A 67 13.08 -6.73 11.08
N LEU A 68 13.76 -5.65 10.72
CA LEU A 68 13.11 -4.40 10.30
C LEU A 68 12.89 -4.40 8.78
N GLU A 69 11.69 -4.01 8.36
CA GLU A 69 11.34 -3.81 6.95
C GLU A 69 10.98 -2.34 6.76
N TYR A 70 11.72 -1.64 5.91
CA TYR A 70 11.56 -0.22 5.67
C TYR A 70 10.12 0.13 5.28
N GLY A 71 9.55 1.09 5.99
CA GLY A 71 8.20 1.59 5.73
C GLY A 71 7.06 0.66 6.14
N VAL A 72 7.36 -0.56 6.59
CA VAL A 72 6.38 -1.52 7.14
C VAL A 72 6.46 -1.54 8.66
N THR A 73 7.65 -1.78 9.19
CA THR A 73 7.89 -1.88 10.65
C THR A 73 8.78 -0.75 11.17
N THR A 74 9.18 0.17 10.31
CA THR A 74 10.02 1.32 10.65
C THR A 74 9.37 2.61 10.19
N GLY A 75 9.89 3.75 10.69
CA GLY A 75 9.62 5.05 10.09
C GLY A 75 10.29 5.20 8.72
N PHE A 76 10.21 6.38 8.15
CA PHE A 76 10.69 6.70 6.81
C PHE A 76 11.87 7.68 6.84
N GLY A 77 12.69 7.68 5.81
CA GLY A 77 13.79 8.62 5.66
C GLY A 77 14.74 8.57 6.84
N GLU A 78 14.85 9.65 7.61
CA GLU A 78 15.69 9.72 8.81
C GLU A 78 15.28 8.70 9.86
N PHE A 79 14.03 8.27 9.85
CA PHE A 79 13.49 7.29 10.81
C PHE A 79 13.52 5.86 10.27
N LYS A 80 14.30 5.58 9.25
CA LYS A 80 14.38 4.26 8.59
C LYS A 80 14.82 3.13 9.55
N ASN A 81 15.55 3.46 10.60
CA ASN A 81 16.03 2.51 11.61
C ASN A 81 15.25 2.60 12.92
N VAL A 82 14.16 3.37 12.96
CA VAL A 82 13.32 3.51 14.14
C VAL A 82 12.20 2.48 14.08
N PRO A 83 12.25 1.43 14.93
CA PRO A 83 11.19 0.42 14.93
C PRO A 83 9.89 1.02 15.49
N ILE A 84 8.78 0.62 14.88
CA ILE A 84 7.45 1.06 15.28
C ILE A 84 6.78 -0.08 16.04
N ALA A 85 6.15 0.22 17.18
CA ALA A 85 5.44 -0.79 17.96
C ALA A 85 4.36 -1.46 17.09
N PRO A 86 4.18 -2.80 17.19
CA PRO A 86 3.26 -3.52 16.32
C PRO A 86 1.84 -2.98 16.29
N ASP A 87 1.32 -2.49 17.40
CA ASP A 87 -0.01 -1.91 17.49
C ASP A 87 -0.14 -0.53 16.83
N CYS A 88 0.98 0.07 16.43
CA CYS A 88 1.01 1.37 15.77
C CYS A 88 1.29 1.29 14.25
N LEU A 89 1.50 0.10 13.69
CA LEU A 89 1.87 -0.05 12.27
C LEU A 89 0.79 0.48 11.34
N GLU A 90 -0.47 0.18 11.61
CA GLU A 90 -1.59 0.66 10.79
C GLU A 90 -1.73 2.18 10.88
N GLU A 91 -1.59 2.75 12.07
CA GLU A 91 -1.66 4.18 12.29
C GLU A 91 -0.55 4.93 11.53
N LEU A 92 0.65 4.36 11.47
CA LEU A 92 1.77 4.93 10.72
C LEU A 92 1.42 5.10 9.23
N GLN A 93 0.63 4.19 8.65
CA GLN A 93 0.28 4.20 7.23
C GLN A 93 -0.85 5.19 6.90
N ARG A 94 -1.52 5.76 7.86
CA ARG A 94 -2.59 6.75 7.69
C ARG A 94 -2.03 8.16 7.66
#